data_1bfe77bcf3a2928b24cf15d81cbbf226
#
_entry.id   1bfe77bcf3a2928b24cf15d81cbbf226
#
_cell.length_a   1.000
_cell.length_b   1.000
_cell.length_c   1.000
_cell.angle_alpha   90.00
_cell.angle_beta   90.00
_cell.angle_gamma   90.00
#
_symmetry.space_group_name_H-M   'P 1'
#
loop_
_entity.id
_entity.type
_entity.pdbx_description
1 polymer ?
#
loop_
_entity_poly.entity_id
_entity_poly.type
_entity_poly.pdbx_seq_one_letter_code
_entity_poly.pdbx_strand_id
1 'polypeptide(L)'
;MKRIALLSLLLLPFLGFAQNTQYTVTSFLPEGPLAPNTHYIGEAWLSSVLQGDSELNYNITKATFRKNSTLDWHKHSTPQVLIILEGEGYYQ
;
A
#
# COMPACT_ATOMS: atom_id res chain seq x y z
N MET A 1 40.99 12.05 50.98
CA MET A 1 41.67 12.22 49.69
C MET A 1 41.62 10.97 48.84
N LYS A 2 40.57 10.25 48.85
CA LYS A 2 40.49 8.98 48.11
C LYS A 2 39.12 8.70 47.50
N ARG A 3 38.46 9.71 47.00
CA ARG A 3 37.03 9.52 46.64
C ARG A 3 36.61 10.09 45.32
N ILE A 4 37.53 10.24 44.36
CA ILE A 4 37.22 10.80 43.05
C ILE A 4 37.02 9.71 41.99
N ALA A 5 37.26 8.43 42.33
CA ALA A 5 37.20 7.33 41.39
C ALA A 5 35.78 6.81 41.09
N LEU A 6 34.76 7.24 41.84
CA LEU A 6 33.41 6.70 41.70
C LEU A 6 32.50 7.49 40.75
N LEU A 7 32.92 8.66 40.29
CA LEU A 7 32.09 9.48 39.43
C LEU A 7 32.25 9.17 37.92
N SER A 8 33.28 8.44 37.54
CA SER A 8 33.53 8.09 36.16
C SER A 8 32.69 6.91 35.67
N LEU A 9 32.06 6.18 36.57
CA LEU A 9 31.22 5.03 36.18
C LEU A 9 29.78 5.42 35.79
N LEU A 10 29.39 6.64 36.13
CA LEU A 10 28.04 7.17 35.79
C LEU A 10 27.95 7.84 34.44
N LEU A 11 29.08 7.97 33.74
CA LEU A 11 29.17 8.54 32.41
C LEU A 11 29.43 7.49 31.32
N LEU A 12 28.98 6.26 31.54
CA LEU A 12 28.85 5.33 30.45
C LEU A 12 27.79 5.89 29.49
N PRO A 13 28.18 6.31 28.30
CA PRO A 13 27.19 6.70 27.34
C PRO A 13 26.25 5.50 27.17
N PHE A 14 24.99 5.71 27.39
CA PHE A 14 24.00 4.84 26.82
C PHE A 14 24.22 4.92 25.30
N LEU A 15 24.99 3.99 24.79
CA LEU A 15 25.00 3.68 23.38
C LEU A 15 23.61 3.13 23.09
N GLY A 16 22.67 4.05 22.88
CA GLY A 16 21.41 3.71 22.32
C GLY A 16 21.71 3.08 20.96
N PHE A 17 21.53 1.78 20.86
CA PHE A 17 21.48 1.12 19.58
C PHE A 17 20.28 1.71 18.87
N ALA A 18 20.51 2.70 18.02
CA ALA A 18 19.54 3.10 17.03
C ALA A 18 19.24 1.85 16.21
N GLN A 19 18.10 1.23 16.44
CA GLN A 19 17.62 0.19 15.55
C GLN A 19 17.45 0.85 14.19
N ASN A 20 18.36 0.59 13.29
CA ASN A 20 18.17 0.84 11.89
C ASN A 20 17.08 -0.11 11.42
N THR A 21 15.84 0.31 11.59
CA THR A 21 14.72 -0.39 11.00
C THR A 21 14.77 -0.08 9.51
N GLN A 22 15.43 -0.94 8.78
CA GLN A 22 15.49 -0.83 7.34
C GLN A 22 14.12 -1.27 6.80
N TYR A 23 13.30 -0.29 6.48
CA TYR A 23 12.03 -0.56 5.79
C TYR A 23 12.34 -0.85 4.33
N THR A 24 12.18 -2.07 3.95
CA THR A 24 12.12 -2.43 2.53
C THR A 24 10.69 -2.18 2.06
N VAL A 25 10.48 -1.11 1.33
CA VAL A 25 9.21 -0.91 0.64
C VAL A 25 9.17 -1.87 -0.55
N THR A 26 8.62 -3.02 -0.32
CA THR A 26 8.27 -3.93 -1.41
C THR A 26 6.92 -3.50 -1.95
N SER A 27 6.72 -3.61 -3.25
CA SER A 27 5.38 -3.44 -3.83
C SER A 27 4.48 -4.53 -3.24
N PHE A 28 3.69 -4.18 -2.24
CA PHE A 28 2.82 -5.13 -1.56
C PHE A 28 1.69 -5.68 -2.43
N LEU A 29 1.43 -4.99 -3.51
CA LEU A 29 0.26 -5.27 -4.31
C LEU A 29 0.72 -5.80 -5.66
N PRO A 30 0.76 -7.11 -5.84
CA PRO A 30 1.05 -7.70 -7.13
C PRO A 30 0.06 -7.17 -8.17
N GLU A 31 0.42 -7.24 -9.43
CA GLU A 31 -0.43 -6.75 -10.50
C GLU A 31 -1.75 -7.53 -10.57
N GLY A 32 -1.71 -8.79 -10.25
CA GLY A 32 -2.86 -9.67 -10.32
C GLY A 32 -3.09 -10.24 -11.73
N PRO A 33 -4.13 -11.04 -11.92
CA PRO A 33 -4.49 -11.60 -13.20
C PRO A 33 -5.05 -10.54 -14.15
N LEU A 34 -4.93 -10.77 -15.44
CA LEU A 34 -5.61 -9.98 -16.45
C LEU A 34 -7.13 -10.04 -16.23
N ALA A 35 -7.76 -8.88 -16.20
CA ALA A 35 -9.20 -8.81 -16.03
C ALA A 35 -9.91 -9.39 -17.25
N PRO A 36 -11.04 -10.11 -17.06
CA PRO A 36 -11.86 -10.53 -18.17
C PRO A 36 -12.38 -9.30 -18.92
N ASN A 37 -12.26 -9.30 -20.23
CA ASN A 37 -12.58 -8.14 -21.08
C ASN A 37 -14.09 -8.00 -21.30
N THR A 38 -14.82 -7.74 -20.23
CA THR A 38 -16.29 -7.51 -20.29
C THR A 38 -16.67 -6.05 -20.15
N HIS A 39 -15.85 -5.26 -19.44
CA HIS A 39 -16.08 -3.85 -19.13
C HIS A 39 -14.86 -2.95 -19.35
N TYR A 40 -13.86 -3.46 -20.05
CA TYR A 40 -12.64 -2.73 -20.34
C TYR A 40 -12.41 -2.59 -21.84
N ILE A 41 -11.97 -1.44 -22.25
CA ILE A 41 -11.37 -1.21 -23.56
C ILE A 41 -9.86 -1.17 -23.32
N GLY A 42 -9.12 -2.07 -23.97
CA GLY A 42 -7.71 -2.27 -23.70
C GLY A 42 -7.48 -3.39 -22.69
N GLU A 43 -6.52 -3.22 -21.80
CA GLU A 43 -6.14 -4.22 -20.82
C GLU A 43 -6.07 -3.63 -19.40
N ALA A 44 -6.53 -4.41 -18.46
CA ALA A 44 -6.41 -4.10 -17.04
C ALA A 44 -6.12 -5.39 -16.25
N TRP A 45 -5.42 -5.24 -15.16
CA TRP A 45 -5.11 -6.32 -14.21
C TRP A 45 -5.74 -6.00 -12.87
N LEU A 46 -6.33 -6.99 -12.25
CA LEU A 46 -7.00 -6.83 -10.98
C LEU A 46 -6.34 -7.71 -9.91
N SER A 47 -6.00 -7.10 -8.81
CA SER A 47 -5.51 -7.79 -7.62
C SER A 47 -6.42 -7.53 -6.44
N SER A 48 -6.98 -8.59 -5.87
CA SER A 48 -7.74 -8.46 -4.63
C SER A 48 -6.79 -8.19 -3.47
N VAL A 49 -6.97 -7.06 -2.81
CA VAL A 49 -6.20 -6.66 -1.63
C VAL A 49 -6.94 -7.10 -0.36
N LEU A 50 -8.23 -6.90 -0.34
CA LEU A 50 -9.11 -7.30 0.75
C LEU A 50 -10.43 -7.81 0.17
N GLN A 51 -10.82 -8.99 0.58
CA GLN A 51 -12.17 -9.50 0.36
C GLN A 51 -13.00 -9.26 1.60
N GLY A 52 -14.08 -8.50 1.46
CA GLY A 52 -15.00 -8.24 2.55
C GLY A 52 -15.76 -9.48 2.99
N ASP A 53 -16.32 -9.39 4.17
CA ASP A 53 -17.18 -10.40 4.78
C ASP A 53 -18.40 -9.75 5.44
N SER A 54 -19.08 -10.45 6.33
CA SER A 54 -20.25 -9.92 7.02
C SER A 54 -19.93 -8.81 8.03
N GLU A 55 -18.68 -8.71 8.49
CA GLU A 55 -18.23 -7.68 9.42
C GLU A 55 -17.62 -6.49 8.68
N LEU A 56 -16.80 -6.79 7.65
CA LEU A 56 -16.19 -5.79 6.77
C LEU A 56 -16.86 -5.84 5.41
N ASN A 57 -17.99 -5.19 5.29
CA ASN A 57 -18.83 -5.23 4.09
C ASN A 57 -18.30 -4.32 2.96
N TYR A 58 -17.03 -4.47 2.62
CA TYR A 58 -16.41 -3.82 1.47
C TYR A 58 -15.23 -4.63 0.94
N ASN A 59 -14.89 -4.43 -0.31
CA ASN A 59 -13.72 -5.03 -0.95
C ASN A 59 -12.71 -3.94 -1.31
N ILE A 60 -11.45 -4.29 -1.29
CA ILE A 60 -10.38 -3.43 -1.82
C ILE A 60 -9.72 -4.18 -2.97
N THR A 61 -9.73 -3.58 -4.12
CA THR A 61 -9.11 -4.12 -5.33
C THR A 61 -8.14 -3.10 -5.91
N LYS A 62 -6.92 -3.53 -6.17
CA LYS A 62 -5.98 -2.76 -6.98
C LYS A 62 -6.27 -3.04 -8.45
N ALA A 63 -6.45 -2.00 -9.21
CA ALA A 63 -6.57 -2.09 -10.67
C ALA A 63 -5.37 -1.42 -11.32
N THR A 64 -4.75 -2.10 -12.26
CA THR A 64 -3.66 -1.56 -13.08
C THR A 64 -4.15 -1.49 -14.51
N PHE A 65 -4.06 -0.34 -15.14
CA PHE A 65 -4.50 -0.13 -16.51
C PHE A 65 -3.30 0.05 -17.43
N ARG A 66 -3.33 -0.61 -18.57
CA ARG A 66 -2.40 -0.32 -19.64
C ARG A 66 -2.67 1.09 -20.18
N LYS A 67 -1.65 1.73 -20.72
CA LYS A 67 -1.82 3.02 -21.41
C LYS A 67 -2.94 2.92 -22.45
N ASN A 68 -3.79 3.94 -22.50
CA ASN A 68 -4.96 4.04 -23.35
C ASN A 68 -6.06 3.00 -23.09
N SER A 69 -6.03 2.37 -21.94
CA SER A 69 -7.12 1.51 -21.48
C SER A 69 -8.13 2.31 -20.68
N THR A 70 -9.38 1.93 -20.79
CA THR A 70 -10.48 2.60 -20.09
C THR A 70 -11.57 1.59 -19.73
N LEU A 71 -12.43 1.97 -18.80
CA LEU A 71 -13.67 1.26 -18.51
C LEU A 71 -14.77 1.77 -19.44
N ASP A 72 -15.73 0.92 -19.77
CA ASP A 72 -16.97 1.35 -20.36
C ASP A 72 -17.88 2.04 -19.33
N TRP A 73 -18.93 2.66 -19.80
CA TRP A 73 -19.93 3.28 -18.93
C TRP A 73 -20.65 2.21 -18.10
N HIS A 74 -20.53 2.31 -16.80
CA HIS A 74 -21.22 1.40 -15.89
C HIS A 74 -21.57 2.14 -14.58
N LYS A 75 -22.37 1.50 -13.75
CA LYS A 75 -22.71 1.99 -12.42
C LYS A 75 -22.57 0.89 -11.38
N HIS A 76 -22.30 1.30 -10.18
CA HIS A 76 -22.31 0.42 -9.01
C HIS A 76 -23.58 0.62 -8.20
N SER A 77 -24.04 -0.41 -7.53
CA SER A 77 -25.17 -0.33 -6.59
C SER A 77 -24.82 0.34 -5.26
N THR A 78 -23.51 0.42 -4.96
CA THR A 78 -22.96 0.99 -3.73
C THR A 78 -21.91 2.02 -4.05
N PRO A 79 -21.62 2.95 -3.14
CA PRO A 79 -20.54 3.91 -3.32
C PRO A 79 -19.19 3.24 -3.53
N GLN A 80 -18.36 3.86 -4.33
CA GLN A 80 -16.97 3.44 -4.58
C GLN A 80 -16.02 4.59 -4.20
N VAL A 81 -14.91 4.24 -3.59
CA VAL A 81 -13.80 5.17 -3.33
C VAL A 81 -12.65 4.80 -4.26
N LEU A 82 -12.15 5.76 -5.00
CA LEU A 82 -10.98 5.60 -5.87
C LEU A 82 -9.78 6.29 -5.24
N ILE A 83 -8.67 5.57 -5.16
CA ILE A 83 -7.39 6.07 -4.69
C ILE A 83 -6.38 5.87 -5.80
N ILE A 84 -5.81 6.95 -6.29
CA ILE A 84 -4.77 6.88 -7.32
C ILE A 84 -3.43 6.66 -6.62
N LEU A 85 -2.80 5.54 -6.90
CA LEU A 85 -1.52 5.17 -6.32
C LEU A 85 -0.35 5.63 -7.18
N GLU A 86 -0.52 5.56 -8.49
CA GLU A 86 0.52 5.85 -9.47
C GLU A 86 -0.11 6.21 -10.82
N GLY A 87 0.59 7.02 -11.59
CA GLY A 87 0.17 7.35 -12.94
C GLY A 87 -0.83 8.49 -13.01
N GLU A 88 -1.45 8.61 -14.16
CA GLU A 88 -2.34 9.69 -14.54
C GLU A 88 -3.53 9.14 -15.31
N GLY A 89 -4.70 9.65 -15.05
CA GLY A 89 -5.92 9.20 -15.71
C GLY A 89 -7.04 10.22 -15.63
N TYR A 90 -8.11 9.95 -16.34
CA TYR A 90 -9.31 10.78 -16.35
C TYR A 90 -10.49 10.00 -15.77
N TYR A 91 -11.32 10.70 -15.04
CA TYR A 91 -12.57 10.20 -14.48
C TYR A 91 -13.72 11.10 -14.92
N GLN A 92 -14.83 10.46 -15.36
CA GLN A 92 -16.04 11.15 -15.77
C GLN A 92 -17.25 10.69 -14.95
#